data_dbd9c06c8a4775c77b502825061807ef
#
_entry.id   dbd9c06c8a4775c77b502825061807ef
#
_cell.length_a   1.000
_cell.length_b   1.000
_cell.length_c   1.000
_cell.angle_alpha   90.00
_cell.angle_beta   90.00
_cell.angle_gamma   90.00
#
_symmetry.space_group_name_H-M   'P 1'
#
loop_
_entity.id
_entity.type
_entity.pdbx_description
1 polymer ?
#
loop_
_entity_poly.entity_id
_entity_poly.type
_entity_poly.pdbx_seq_one_letter_code
_entity_poly.pdbx_strand_id
1 'polypeptide(L)'
;IELGVVALAFVPIVGFRVSVARLKLRDTWVRLQDQMAKLTQIMEENLSGIRVVRAFAAQDHELNRFDKSSRIALAVTHERIGLFVRYTTQMTFVYFLSMGLVLWVGGHKAIDGEITLGELTQFLAFMSILQMPVRQIGWMINSIARASTCGGRLFNILDLEPSIADKPDATPLRITDGVLKFENVDFRYPAGDGDERTLSDISLEARPGK
;
A
#
# COMPACT_ATOMS: atom_id res chain seq x y z
N ILE A 1 14.43 -2.58 38.86
CA ILE A 1 15.11 -2.63 37.55
C ILE A 1 15.06 -4.03 36.95
N GLU A 2 15.37 -5.10 37.68
CA GLU A 2 15.41 -6.49 37.20
C GLU A 2 14.07 -6.96 36.62
N LEU A 3 12.95 -6.72 37.30
CA LEU A 3 11.60 -6.99 36.79
C LEU A 3 11.31 -6.26 35.48
N GLY A 4 11.79 -5.03 35.33
CA GLY A 4 11.65 -4.25 34.10
C GLY A 4 12.41 -4.88 32.92
N VAL A 5 13.62 -5.40 33.17
CA VAL A 5 14.41 -6.11 32.15
C VAL A 5 13.70 -7.40 31.70
N VAL A 6 13.22 -8.19 32.65
CA VAL A 6 12.46 -9.42 32.36
C VAL A 6 11.18 -9.09 31.56
N ALA A 7 10.46 -8.04 31.99
CA ALA A 7 9.23 -7.62 31.31
C ALA A 7 9.49 -7.11 29.89
N LEU A 8 10.58 -6.38 29.65
CA LEU A 8 10.90 -5.83 28.34
C LEU A 8 11.63 -6.84 27.43
N ALA A 9 12.14 -7.94 27.95
CA ALA A 9 12.87 -8.95 27.18
C ALA A 9 12.01 -9.56 26.03
N PHE A 10 10.68 -9.56 26.17
CA PHE A 10 9.80 -10.04 25.08
C PHE A 10 9.73 -9.08 23.90
N VAL A 11 9.96 -7.77 24.08
CA VAL A 11 9.81 -6.75 23.04
C VAL A 11 10.72 -7.01 21.84
N PRO A 12 12.05 -7.23 21.98
CA PRO A 12 12.91 -7.54 20.85
C PRO A 12 12.53 -8.86 20.16
N ILE A 13 12.10 -9.87 20.94
CA ILE A 13 11.66 -11.16 20.39
C ILE A 13 10.41 -10.97 19.52
N VAL A 14 9.41 -10.24 20.03
CA VAL A 14 8.20 -9.91 19.28
C VAL A 14 8.54 -9.05 18.05
N GLY A 15 9.40 -8.04 18.20
CA GLY A 15 9.83 -7.18 17.10
C GLY A 15 10.47 -7.97 15.96
N PHE A 16 11.37 -8.89 16.25
CA PHE A 16 11.99 -9.78 15.26
C PHE A 16 10.94 -10.66 14.57
N ARG A 17 10.04 -11.30 15.35
CA ARG A 17 8.98 -12.15 14.80
C ARG A 17 7.98 -11.38 13.94
N VAL A 18 7.64 -10.16 14.34
CA VAL A 18 6.80 -9.24 13.54
C VAL A 18 7.45 -8.94 12.20
N SER A 19 8.75 -8.64 12.19
CA SER A 19 9.49 -8.33 10.96
C SER A 19 9.49 -9.51 9.97
N VAL A 20 9.76 -10.72 10.45
CA VAL A 20 9.70 -11.94 9.62
C VAL A 20 8.29 -12.21 9.11
N ALA A 21 7.28 -12.07 9.99
CA ALA A 21 5.87 -12.26 9.62
C ALA A 21 5.44 -11.32 8.49
N ARG A 22 5.90 -10.06 8.55
CA ARG A 22 5.59 -9.04 7.54
C ARG A 22 6.07 -9.39 6.15
N LEU A 23 7.31 -9.88 6.03
CA LEU A 23 7.86 -10.25 4.73
C LEU A 23 7.02 -11.35 4.06
N LYS A 24 6.68 -12.40 4.82
CA LYS A 24 5.85 -13.51 4.33
C LYS A 24 4.40 -13.10 4.03
N LEU A 25 3.80 -12.28 4.90
CA LEU A 25 2.43 -11.78 4.68
C LEU A 25 2.35 -10.81 3.50
N ARG A 26 3.42 -10.05 3.23
CA ARG A 26 3.50 -9.17 2.06
C ARG A 26 3.51 -9.97 0.77
N ASP A 27 4.31 -11.01 0.68
CA ASP A 27 4.38 -11.88 -0.51
C ASP A 27 3.02 -12.51 -0.82
N THR A 28 2.38 -13.12 0.16
CA THR A 28 1.03 -13.67 -0.01
C THR A 28 -0.02 -12.61 -0.35
N TRP A 29 0.16 -11.36 0.12
CA TRP A 29 -0.72 -10.26 -0.22
C TRP A 29 -0.60 -9.87 -1.70
N VAL A 30 0.62 -9.74 -2.23
CA VAL A 30 0.85 -9.44 -3.65
C VAL A 30 0.23 -10.53 -4.53
N ARG A 31 0.52 -11.81 -4.22
CA ARG A 31 -0.09 -12.95 -4.93
C ARG A 31 -1.61 -12.94 -4.91
N LEU A 32 -2.22 -12.55 -3.78
CA LEU A 32 -3.69 -12.42 -3.67
C LEU A 32 -4.20 -11.29 -4.56
N GLN A 33 -3.54 -10.12 -4.57
CA GLN A 33 -3.92 -9.00 -5.43
C GLN A 33 -3.86 -9.38 -6.92
N ASP A 34 -2.82 -10.10 -7.34
CA ASP A 34 -2.69 -10.58 -8.72
C ASP A 34 -3.82 -11.55 -9.11
N GLN A 35 -4.22 -12.44 -8.18
CA GLN A 35 -5.34 -13.35 -8.43
C GLN A 35 -6.69 -12.62 -8.45
N MET A 36 -6.89 -11.62 -7.60
CA MET A 36 -8.10 -10.79 -7.62
C MET A 36 -8.19 -9.96 -8.90
N ALA A 37 -7.06 -9.41 -9.39
CA ALA A 37 -7.02 -8.71 -10.67
C ALA A 37 -7.43 -9.62 -11.84
N LYS A 38 -6.93 -10.88 -11.88
CA LYS A 38 -7.34 -11.88 -12.89
C LYS A 38 -8.83 -12.20 -12.82
N LEU A 39 -9.38 -12.33 -11.60
CA LEU A 39 -10.80 -12.58 -11.38
C LEU A 39 -11.66 -11.42 -11.92
N THR A 40 -11.25 -10.18 -11.60
CA THR A 40 -11.91 -8.97 -12.08
C THR A 40 -11.85 -8.90 -13.61
N GLN A 41 -10.69 -9.19 -14.20
CA GLN A 41 -10.53 -9.23 -15.66
C GLN A 41 -11.47 -10.24 -16.32
N ILE A 42 -11.56 -11.47 -15.81
CA ILE A 42 -12.48 -12.51 -16.33
C ILE A 42 -13.93 -12.01 -16.26
N MET A 43 -14.30 -11.34 -15.17
CA MET A 43 -15.64 -10.81 -15.00
C MET A 43 -15.93 -9.67 -15.98
N GLU A 44 -14.99 -8.74 -16.18
CA GLU A 44 -15.11 -7.64 -17.15
C GLU A 44 -15.20 -8.16 -18.59
N GLU A 45 -14.36 -9.14 -18.97
CA GLU A 45 -14.42 -9.80 -20.27
C GLU A 45 -15.79 -10.43 -20.51
N ASN A 46 -16.32 -11.15 -19.52
CA ASN A 46 -17.63 -11.79 -19.61
C ASN A 46 -18.78 -10.80 -19.68
N LEU A 47 -18.74 -9.71 -18.90
CA LEU A 47 -19.78 -8.67 -18.94
C LEU A 47 -19.76 -7.91 -20.27
N SER A 48 -18.58 -7.55 -20.76
CA SER A 48 -18.42 -6.86 -22.05
C SER A 48 -18.77 -7.75 -23.22
N GLY A 49 -18.41 -9.04 -23.17
CA GLY A 49 -18.65 -10.04 -24.20
C GLY A 49 -19.95 -10.83 -24.04
N ILE A 50 -20.88 -10.45 -23.17
CA ILE A 50 -22.05 -11.26 -22.80
C ILE A 50 -22.91 -11.70 -24.01
N ARG A 51 -22.99 -10.86 -25.05
CA ARG A 51 -23.71 -11.20 -26.28
C ARG A 51 -23.04 -12.37 -27.03
N VAL A 52 -21.71 -12.37 -27.07
CA VAL A 52 -20.92 -13.42 -27.71
C VAL A 52 -21.04 -14.71 -26.92
N VAL A 53 -20.89 -14.67 -25.59
CA VAL A 53 -21.05 -15.85 -24.72
C VAL A 53 -22.42 -16.49 -24.89
N ARG A 54 -23.47 -15.68 -25.02
CA ARG A 54 -24.84 -16.20 -25.27
C ARG A 54 -25.01 -16.77 -26.69
N ALA A 55 -24.46 -16.09 -27.70
CA ALA A 55 -24.57 -16.52 -29.09
C ALA A 55 -23.92 -17.88 -29.33
N PHE A 56 -22.82 -18.17 -28.64
CA PHE A 56 -22.08 -19.44 -28.75
C PHE A 56 -22.45 -20.47 -27.66
N ALA A 57 -23.45 -20.17 -26.80
CA ALA A 57 -23.85 -20.99 -25.66
C ALA A 57 -22.67 -21.41 -24.76
N ALA A 58 -21.69 -20.49 -24.58
CA ALA A 58 -20.43 -20.75 -23.87
C ALA A 58 -20.48 -20.44 -22.35
N GLN A 59 -21.70 -20.35 -21.76
CA GLN A 59 -21.87 -19.96 -20.33
C GLN A 59 -21.13 -20.92 -19.38
N ASP A 60 -21.26 -22.23 -19.63
CA ASP A 60 -20.62 -23.24 -18.78
C ASP A 60 -19.07 -23.18 -18.86
N HIS A 61 -18.55 -22.86 -20.04
CA HIS A 61 -17.11 -22.67 -20.22
C HIS A 61 -16.59 -21.50 -19.40
N GLU A 62 -17.24 -20.34 -19.49
CA GLU A 62 -16.85 -19.15 -18.76
C GLU A 62 -17.07 -19.29 -17.26
N LEU A 63 -18.14 -19.97 -16.83
CA LEU A 63 -18.37 -20.29 -15.43
C LEU A 63 -17.24 -21.16 -14.85
N ASN A 64 -16.83 -22.19 -15.58
CA ASN A 64 -15.71 -23.05 -15.18
C ASN A 64 -14.38 -22.29 -15.12
N ARG A 65 -14.14 -21.37 -16.06
CA ARG A 65 -12.97 -20.50 -16.08
C ARG A 65 -12.93 -19.59 -14.83
N PHE A 66 -14.07 -18.98 -14.49
CA PHE A 66 -14.24 -18.17 -13.30
C PHE A 66 -14.06 -18.98 -12.00
N ASP A 67 -14.74 -20.15 -11.89
CA ASP A 67 -14.63 -21.01 -10.71
C ASP A 67 -13.19 -21.48 -10.46
N LYS A 68 -12.48 -21.87 -11.53
CA LYS A 68 -11.05 -22.24 -11.42
C LYS A 68 -10.20 -21.09 -10.88
N SER A 69 -10.38 -19.89 -11.38
CA SER A 69 -9.64 -18.70 -10.91
C SER A 69 -10.03 -18.34 -9.47
N SER A 70 -11.30 -18.43 -9.12
CA SER A 70 -11.83 -18.20 -7.78
C SER A 70 -11.25 -19.20 -6.76
N ARG A 71 -11.14 -20.48 -7.10
CA ARG A 71 -10.51 -21.50 -6.24
C ARG A 71 -9.04 -21.22 -5.97
N ILE A 72 -8.30 -20.71 -6.97
CA ILE A 72 -6.90 -20.30 -6.78
C ILE A 72 -6.83 -19.11 -5.82
N ALA A 73 -7.67 -18.09 -5.99
CA ALA A 73 -7.73 -16.95 -5.08
C ALA A 73 -8.09 -17.36 -3.64
N LEU A 74 -9.03 -18.31 -3.50
CA LEU A 74 -9.41 -18.88 -2.21
C LEU A 74 -8.24 -19.62 -1.54
N ALA A 75 -7.48 -20.42 -2.30
CA ALA A 75 -6.32 -21.13 -1.79
C ALA A 75 -5.23 -20.18 -1.27
N VAL A 76 -4.94 -19.10 -2.01
CA VAL A 76 -3.99 -18.06 -1.57
C VAL A 76 -4.51 -17.33 -0.32
N THR A 77 -5.81 -17.09 -0.25
CA THR A 77 -6.46 -16.48 0.92
C THR A 77 -6.31 -17.37 2.15
N HIS A 78 -6.54 -18.68 2.02
CA HIS A 78 -6.37 -19.64 3.11
C HIS A 78 -4.91 -19.72 3.57
N GLU A 79 -3.94 -19.74 2.63
CA GLU A 79 -2.51 -19.70 2.96
C GLU A 79 -2.19 -18.44 3.79
N ARG A 80 -2.67 -17.28 3.37
CA ARG A 80 -2.47 -16.01 4.08
C ARG A 80 -3.09 -16.02 5.48
N ILE A 81 -4.32 -16.50 5.60
CA ILE A 81 -5.01 -16.62 6.91
C ILE A 81 -4.22 -17.56 7.82
N GLY A 82 -3.79 -18.71 7.32
CA GLY A 82 -2.98 -19.67 8.09
C GLY A 82 -1.67 -19.06 8.61
N LEU A 83 -0.96 -18.30 7.77
CA LEU A 83 0.22 -17.55 8.17
C LEU A 83 -0.11 -16.50 9.23
N PHE A 84 -1.15 -15.70 9.03
CA PHE A 84 -1.58 -14.67 9.98
C PHE A 84 -1.92 -15.26 11.36
N VAL A 85 -2.72 -16.32 11.40
CA VAL A 85 -3.09 -17.01 12.64
C VAL A 85 -1.85 -17.56 13.34
N ARG A 86 -0.97 -18.27 12.59
CA ARG A 86 0.27 -18.84 13.16
C ARG A 86 1.13 -17.76 13.82
N TYR A 87 1.38 -16.64 13.16
CA TYR A 87 2.22 -15.57 13.72
C TYR A 87 1.54 -14.87 14.89
N THR A 88 0.24 -14.58 14.79
CA THR A 88 -0.51 -13.95 15.88
C THR A 88 -0.53 -14.82 17.13
N THR A 89 -0.77 -16.13 16.98
CA THR A 89 -0.75 -17.09 18.08
C THR A 89 0.64 -17.17 18.75
N GLN A 90 1.70 -17.22 17.94
CA GLN A 90 3.08 -17.23 18.48
C GLN A 90 3.41 -15.97 19.26
N MET A 91 3.00 -14.78 18.78
CA MET A 91 3.20 -13.52 19.49
C MET A 91 2.43 -13.50 20.82
N THR A 92 1.20 -13.97 20.80
CA THR A 92 0.36 -14.07 22.00
C THR A 92 0.98 -15.04 23.01
N PHE A 93 1.49 -16.16 22.54
CA PHE A 93 2.17 -17.14 23.41
C PHE A 93 3.42 -16.55 24.08
N VAL A 94 4.28 -15.86 23.31
CA VAL A 94 5.49 -15.18 23.84
C VAL A 94 5.12 -14.13 24.89
N TYR A 95 4.04 -13.38 24.67
CA TYR A 95 3.54 -12.40 25.63
C TYR A 95 3.10 -13.08 26.94
N PHE A 96 2.27 -14.12 26.88
CA PHE A 96 1.81 -14.83 28.07
C PHE A 96 2.96 -15.54 28.81
N LEU A 97 3.94 -16.06 28.06
CA LEU A 97 5.16 -16.62 28.67
C LEU A 97 5.94 -15.55 29.45
N SER A 98 6.11 -14.37 28.86
CA SER A 98 6.75 -13.23 29.55
C SER A 98 5.98 -12.80 30.80
N MET A 99 4.64 -12.75 30.71
CA MET A 99 3.78 -12.43 31.85
C MET A 99 3.90 -13.49 32.97
N GLY A 100 3.98 -14.77 32.61
CA GLY A 100 4.23 -15.86 33.55
C GLY A 100 5.61 -15.74 34.23
N LEU A 101 6.66 -15.38 33.48
CA LEU A 101 7.99 -15.14 34.02
C LEU A 101 8.02 -13.94 34.98
N VAL A 102 7.34 -12.86 34.65
CA VAL A 102 7.23 -11.68 35.54
C VAL A 102 6.48 -12.06 36.83
N LEU A 103 5.40 -12.85 36.72
CA LEU A 103 4.66 -13.32 37.87
C LEU A 103 5.51 -14.24 38.73
N TRP A 104 6.29 -15.14 38.14
CA TRP A 104 7.19 -16.05 38.82
C TRP A 104 8.30 -15.28 39.57
N VAL A 105 9.06 -14.44 38.87
CA VAL A 105 10.17 -13.71 39.50
C VAL A 105 9.65 -12.66 40.47
N GLY A 106 8.60 -11.92 40.12
CA GLY A 106 7.98 -10.90 40.97
C GLY A 106 7.29 -11.51 42.20
N GLY A 107 6.69 -12.71 42.05
CA GLY A 107 6.10 -13.43 43.16
C GLY A 107 7.14 -13.85 44.22
N HIS A 108 8.31 -14.36 43.79
CA HIS A 108 9.41 -14.67 44.74
C HIS A 108 9.89 -13.38 45.44
N LYS A 109 10.11 -12.29 44.72
CA LYS A 109 10.50 -10.99 45.29
C LYS A 109 9.46 -10.45 46.29
N ALA A 110 8.19 -10.70 46.04
CA ALA A 110 7.12 -10.30 46.95
C ALA A 110 7.11 -11.15 48.24
N ILE A 111 7.41 -12.43 48.13
CA ILE A 111 7.57 -13.32 49.28
C ILE A 111 8.79 -12.92 50.12
N ASP A 112 9.88 -12.57 49.46
CA ASP A 112 11.12 -12.11 50.10
C ASP A 112 11.02 -10.69 50.69
N GLY A 113 9.90 -9.99 50.46
CA GLY A 113 9.63 -8.65 50.96
C GLY A 113 10.34 -7.52 50.18
N GLU A 114 10.96 -7.83 49.04
CA GLU A 114 11.63 -6.83 48.19
C GLU A 114 10.66 -5.90 47.47
N ILE A 115 9.47 -6.42 47.17
CA ILE A 115 8.36 -5.65 46.54
C ILE A 115 7.04 -5.98 47.21
N THR A 116 6.10 -5.04 47.13
CA THR A 116 4.73 -5.28 47.62
C THR A 116 3.87 -5.99 46.57
N LEU A 117 2.82 -6.69 47.01
CA LEU A 117 1.85 -7.31 46.12
C LEU A 117 1.15 -6.29 45.21
N GLY A 118 0.97 -5.05 45.71
CA GLY A 118 0.43 -3.92 44.95
C GLY A 118 1.34 -3.53 43.79
N GLU A 119 2.65 -3.44 44.01
CA GLU A 119 3.63 -3.15 42.94
C GLU A 119 3.67 -4.25 41.89
N LEU A 120 3.61 -5.52 42.28
CA LEU A 120 3.54 -6.64 41.32
C LEU A 120 2.28 -6.55 40.47
N THR A 121 1.12 -6.30 41.10
CA THR A 121 -0.16 -6.16 40.38
C THR A 121 -0.14 -4.98 39.42
N GLN A 122 0.40 -3.83 39.84
CA GLN A 122 0.57 -2.66 39.01
C GLN A 122 1.48 -2.94 37.81
N PHE A 123 2.55 -3.69 38.01
CA PHE A 123 3.46 -4.09 36.94
C PHE A 123 2.80 -4.97 35.88
N LEU A 124 2.01 -5.98 36.29
CA LEU A 124 1.23 -6.82 35.39
C LEU A 124 0.17 -6.01 34.63
N ALA A 125 -0.45 -5.02 35.27
CA ALA A 125 -1.39 -4.12 34.61
C ALA A 125 -0.68 -3.27 33.52
N PHE A 126 0.50 -2.71 33.81
CA PHE A 126 1.27 -1.98 32.79
C PHE A 126 1.72 -2.85 31.62
N MET A 127 2.10 -4.11 31.86
CA MET A 127 2.40 -5.05 30.77
C MET A 127 1.18 -5.26 29.87
N SER A 128 -0.01 -5.41 30.46
CA SER A 128 -1.26 -5.58 29.71
C SER A 128 -1.59 -4.34 28.87
N ILE A 129 -1.38 -3.13 29.39
CA ILE A 129 -1.56 -1.87 28.66
C ILE A 129 -0.56 -1.74 27.52
N LEU A 130 0.71 -2.15 27.71
CA LEU A 130 1.75 -2.09 26.70
C LEU A 130 1.55 -3.08 25.55
N GLN A 131 0.77 -4.12 25.73
CA GLN A 131 0.53 -5.13 24.69
C GLN A 131 -0.01 -4.53 23.40
N MET A 132 -1.01 -3.65 23.48
CA MET A 132 -1.64 -3.02 22.32
C MET A 132 -0.71 -2.12 21.52
N PRO A 133 -0.02 -1.13 22.12
CA PRO A 133 0.94 -0.28 21.41
C PRO A 133 2.05 -1.09 20.71
N VAL A 134 2.60 -2.11 21.38
CA VAL A 134 3.64 -2.97 20.78
C VAL A 134 3.14 -3.69 19.54
N ARG A 135 1.92 -4.19 19.56
CA ARG A 135 1.30 -4.82 18.37
C ARG A 135 1.04 -3.81 17.25
N GLN A 136 0.71 -2.55 17.59
CA GLN A 136 0.39 -1.50 16.62
C GLN A 136 1.61 -0.86 15.96
N ILE A 137 2.82 -0.95 16.55
CA ILE A 137 4.06 -0.39 15.97
C ILE A 137 4.21 -0.78 14.51
N GLY A 138 3.94 -2.04 14.20
CA GLY A 138 3.99 -2.52 12.84
C GLY A 138 3.06 -1.79 11.87
N TRP A 139 1.84 -1.52 12.26
CA TRP A 139 0.87 -0.77 11.46
C TRP A 139 1.28 0.71 11.32
N MET A 140 1.76 1.33 12.39
CA MET A 140 2.23 2.72 12.39
C MET A 140 3.35 2.95 11.39
N ILE A 141 4.38 2.09 11.37
CA ILE A 141 5.50 2.20 10.41
C ILE A 141 4.98 2.13 8.96
N ASN A 142 4.03 1.24 8.66
CA ASN A 142 3.43 1.16 7.32
C ASN A 142 2.63 2.41 6.96
N SER A 143 1.93 2.99 7.94
CA SER A 143 1.14 4.20 7.73
C SER A 143 2.05 5.41 7.45
N ILE A 144 3.16 5.54 8.16
CA ILE A 144 4.18 6.57 7.93
C ILE A 144 4.81 6.40 6.53
N ALA A 145 5.20 5.18 6.16
CA ALA A 145 5.77 4.91 4.85
C ALA A 145 4.80 5.26 3.71
N ARG A 146 3.51 4.92 3.85
CA ARG A 146 2.48 5.30 2.89
C ARG A 146 2.28 6.82 2.83
N ALA A 147 2.19 7.47 3.99
CA ALA A 147 2.04 8.93 4.06
C ALA A 147 3.21 9.65 3.38
N SER A 148 4.45 9.18 3.62
CA SER A 148 5.65 9.71 2.95
C SER A 148 5.59 9.54 1.43
N THR A 149 5.22 8.35 0.94
CA THR A 149 5.12 8.07 -0.50
C THR A 149 4.01 8.89 -1.16
N CYS A 150 2.83 8.98 -0.53
CA CYS A 150 1.72 9.77 -1.04
C CYS A 150 2.04 11.27 -0.99
N GLY A 151 2.67 11.73 0.10
CA GLY A 151 3.15 13.10 0.23
C GLY A 151 4.14 13.48 -0.86
N GLY A 152 5.14 12.63 -1.12
CA GLY A 152 6.10 12.85 -2.21
C GLY A 152 5.43 12.99 -3.58
N ARG A 153 4.45 12.13 -3.88
CA ARG A 153 3.69 12.24 -5.14
C ARG A 153 2.85 13.52 -5.22
N LEU A 154 2.26 13.93 -4.10
CA LEU A 154 1.48 15.17 -4.03
C LEU A 154 2.37 16.38 -4.26
N PHE A 155 3.51 16.48 -3.57
CA PHE A 155 4.45 17.56 -3.74
C PHE A 155 5.06 17.59 -5.15
N ASN A 156 5.37 16.43 -5.75
CA ASN A 156 5.81 16.39 -7.15
C ASN A 156 4.80 17.00 -8.13
N ILE A 157 3.49 16.93 -7.82
CA ILE A 157 2.46 17.58 -8.64
C ILE A 157 2.35 19.07 -8.30
N LEU A 158 2.39 19.42 -7.01
CA LEU A 158 2.28 20.83 -6.56
C LEU A 158 3.49 21.67 -6.98
N ASP A 159 4.66 21.07 -7.02
CA ASP A 159 5.92 21.72 -7.40
C ASP A 159 6.13 21.72 -8.93
N LEU A 160 5.16 21.21 -9.70
CA LEU A 160 5.24 21.17 -11.15
C LEU A 160 5.08 22.58 -11.71
N GLU A 161 6.16 23.13 -12.20
CA GLU A 161 6.13 24.41 -12.90
C GLU A 161 5.56 24.22 -14.33
N PRO A 162 4.64 25.06 -14.76
CA PRO A 162 4.15 25.03 -16.14
C PRO A 162 5.31 25.19 -17.13
N SER A 163 5.45 24.25 -18.05
CA SER A 163 6.47 24.33 -19.11
C SER A 163 6.23 25.48 -20.09
N ILE A 164 5.00 26.01 -20.11
CA ILE A 164 4.60 27.14 -20.90
C ILE A 164 4.12 28.23 -19.93
N ALA A 165 4.86 29.30 -19.82
CA ALA A 165 4.54 30.47 -19.01
C ALA A 165 4.72 31.75 -19.83
N ASP A 166 3.99 32.77 -19.45
CA ASP A 166 4.13 34.09 -20.05
C ASP A 166 5.53 34.66 -19.80
N LYS A 167 6.09 35.35 -20.78
CA LYS A 167 7.34 36.10 -20.60
C LYS A 167 7.14 37.21 -19.57
N PRO A 168 8.19 37.61 -18.83
CA PRO A 168 8.07 38.65 -17.80
C PRO A 168 7.58 40.02 -18.36
N ASP A 169 7.76 40.25 -19.67
CA ASP A 169 7.39 41.46 -20.42
C ASP A 169 6.18 41.22 -21.34
N ALA A 170 5.43 40.13 -21.16
CA ALA A 170 4.27 39.83 -21.96
C ALA A 170 3.18 40.89 -21.79
N THR A 171 2.71 41.45 -22.91
CA THR A 171 1.61 42.41 -22.92
C THR A 171 0.30 41.72 -23.29
N PRO A 172 -0.86 42.23 -22.77
CA PRO A 172 -2.15 41.63 -23.11
C PRO A 172 -2.39 41.65 -24.62
N LEU A 173 -2.71 40.47 -25.18
CA LEU A 173 -3.02 40.36 -26.61
C LEU A 173 -4.31 41.11 -26.94
N ARG A 174 -4.21 42.05 -27.89
CA ARG A 174 -5.39 42.75 -28.50
C ARG A 174 -5.58 42.22 -29.92
N ILE A 175 -6.64 41.46 -30.13
CA ILE A 175 -6.98 40.91 -31.45
C ILE A 175 -7.71 42.01 -32.23
N THR A 176 -7.12 42.50 -33.34
CA THR A 176 -7.71 43.50 -34.24
C THR A 176 -8.35 42.85 -35.45
N ASP A 177 -7.63 41.98 -36.14
CA ASP A 177 -8.04 41.43 -37.45
C ASP A 177 -8.37 39.93 -37.40
N GLY A 178 -8.08 39.24 -36.30
CA GLY A 178 -8.40 37.81 -36.10
C GLY A 178 -7.74 36.87 -37.11
N VAL A 179 -6.62 37.27 -37.70
CA VAL A 179 -5.83 36.44 -38.64
C VAL A 179 -4.87 35.58 -37.80
N LEU A 180 -4.87 34.26 -38.02
CA LEU A 180 -3.91 33.33 -37.45
C LEU A 180 -2.92 32.90 -38.54
N LYS A 181 -1.63 33.12 -38.29
CA LYS A 181 -0.57 32.78 -39.22
C LYS A 181 0.47 31.90 -38.53
N PHE A 182 0.78 30.76 -39.13
CA PHE A 182 1.92 29.93 -38.81
C PHE A 182 3.00 30.16 -39.86
N GLU A 183 4.22 30.39 -39.43
CA GLU A 183 5.37 30.60 -40.30
C GLU A 183 6.51 29.67 -39.90
N ASN A 184 6.81 28.70 -40.75
CA ASN A 184 7.89 27.72 -40.58
C ASN A 184 7.90 27.07 -39.18
N VAL A 185 6.73 26.59 -38.73
CA VAL A 185 6.57 26.01 -37.39
C VAL A 185 7.03 24.58 -37.39
N ASP A 186 8.01 24.31 -36.55
CA ASP A 186 8.43 22.95 -36.16
C ASP A 186 7.83 22.55 -34.83
N PHE A 187 7.31 21.33 -34.69
CA PHE A 187 6.80 20.80 -33.42
C PHE A 187 7.26 19.39 -33.14
N ARG A 188 7.60 19.14 -31.87
CA ARG A 188 7.98 17.84 -31.37
C ARG A 188 7.33 17.60 -29.98
N TYR A 189 6.81 16.39 -29.73
CA TYR A 189 6.35 15.99 -28.41
C TYR A 189 7.56 15.73 -27.50
N PRO A 190 7.56 16.23 -26.22
CA PRO A 190 8.69 16.04 -25.30
C PRO A 190 8.97 14.60 -24.89
N ALA A 191 8.02 13.69 -25.07
CA ALA A 191 8.07 12.30 -24.60
C ALA A 191 8.46 11.25 -25.69
N GLY A 192 8.92 11.68 -26.85
CA GLY A 192 9.33 10.76 -27.94
C GLY A 192 10.80 10.35 -27.80
N ASP A 193 11.06 9.04 -27.86
CA ASP A 193 12.41 8.42 -27.76
C ASP A 193 13.26 8.62 -29.05
N GLY A 194 12.81 9.43 -29.99
CA GLY A 194 13.45 9.73 -31.25
C GLY A 194 13.61 11.22 -31.50
N ASP A 195 14.65 11.58 -32.22
CA ASP A 195 14.93 12.95 -32.74
C ASP A 195 13.96 13.35 -33.88
N GLU A 196 12.89 12.60 -34.07
CA GLU A 196 11.93 12.76 -35.16
C GLU A 196 10.93 13.89 -34.83
N ARG A 197 10.96 14.93 -35.65
CA ARG A 197 10.00 16.05 -35.54
C ARG A 197 8.62 15.59 -36.01
N THR A 198 7.60 15.83 -35.17
CA THR A 198 6.21 15.46 -35.51
C THR A 198 5.64 16.36 -36.61
N LEU A 199 6.02 17.64 -36.60
CA LEU A 199 5.70 18.59 -37.64
C LEU A 199 6.98 19.35 -38.03
N SER A 200 7.20 19.59 -39.34
CA SER A 200 8.34 20.31 -39.86
C SER A 200 7.89 21.31 -40.89
N ASP A 201 8.36 22.56 -40.78
CA ASP A 201 8.19 23.63 -41.74
C ASP A 201 6.71 23.89 -42.11
N ILE A 202 5.83 23.91 -41.11
CA ILE A 202 4.41 24.16 -41.33
C ILE A 202 4.15 25.64 -41.44
N SER A 203 3.67 26.08 -42.61
CA SER A 203 3.27 27.44 -42.87
C SER A 203 1.82 27.45 -43.37
N LEU A 204 0.95 28.18 -42.67
CA LEU A 204 -0.46 28.33 -43.03
C LEU A 204 -1.02 29.67 -42.52
N GLU A 205 -2.03 30.20 -43.20
CA GLU A 205 -2.76 31.39 -42.80
C GLU A 205 -4.26 31.12 -42.78
N ALA A 206 -4.90 31.41 -41.65
CA ALA A 206 -6.34 31.30 -41.47
C ALA A 206 -6.92 32.72 -41.25
N ARG A 207 -7.85 33.12 -42.08
CA ARG A 207 -8.57 34.40 -41.99
C ARG A 207 -9.89 34.24 -41.24
N PRO A 208 -10.40 35.33 -40.63
CA PRO A 208 -11.67 35.31 -39.92
C PRO A 208 -12.80 34.73 -40.78
N GLY A 209 -13.57 33.79 -40.29
CA GLY A 209 -14.71 33.19 -40.97
C GLY A 209 -14.40 32.13 -42.05
N LYS A 210 -13.15 31.65 -42.11
CA LYS A 210 -12.76 30.55 -43.01
C LYS A 210 -12.24 29.36 -42.19
#